data_2286f9beb8e175c16f0a1320df3215fc
#
_entry.id   2286f9beb8e175c16f0a1320df3215fc
#
_cell.length_a   1.000
_cell.length_b   1.000
_cell.length_c   1.000
_cell.angle_alpha   90.00
_cell.angle_beta   90.00
_cell.angle_gamma   90.00
#
_symmetry.space_group_name_H-M   'P 1'
#
loop_
_entity.id
_entity.type
_entity.pdbx_description
1 polymer ?
#
loop_
_entity_poly.entity_id
_entity_poly.type
_entity_poly.pdbx_seq_one_letter_code
_entity_poly.pdbx_strand_id
1 'polypeptide(L)'
;RLNICNLNLTVSSQFRLRVYNLNKKMRVTYTSSDKKIADITVKAKKGKKATVTANSVGVCNITVTVKRGKKTVRRLNCKVTVTPSAVCVKFIKKKVRLTEGQSFLLTPVIKPNTSNEQPLFDSDDPEIASVTSRGLLTAVNPGIVKIRATLLSTGQTAVCTVYVREDDSSATAAPFPAARSQKKAQA
;
A
#
# COMPACT_ATOMS: atom_id res chain seq x y z
N ARG A 1 -21.20 -13.44 12.19
CA ARG A 1 -20.59 -12.99 10.92
C ARG A 1 -19.11 -13.29 10.91
N LEU A 2 -18.49 -13.32 9.72
CA LEU A 2 -17.05 -13.33 9.54
C LEU A 2 -16.47 -11.91 9.66
N ASN A 3 -15.18 -11.81 10.03
CA ASN A 3 -14.45 -10.54 9.96
C ASN A 3 -14.18 -10.09 8.51
N ILE A 4 -14.11 -11.03 7.57
CA ILE A 4 -13.89 -10.76 6.15
C ILE A 4 -14.53 -11.87 5.29
N CYS A 5 -15.06 -11.51 4.10
CA CYS A 5 -15.64 -12.44 3.15
C CYS A 5 -14.80 -12.62 1.88
N ASN A 6 -13.95 -11.63 1.56
CA ASN A 6 -12.97 -11.70 0.47
C ASN A 6 -11.60 -11.41 1.06
N LEU A 7 -10.70 -12.36 0.95
CA LEU A 7 -9.35 -12.31 1.53
C LEU A 7 -8.31 -12.43 0.43
N ASN A 8 -7.47 -11.42 0.29
CA ASN A 8 -6.32 -11.45 -0.61
C ASN A 8 -5.06 -11.69 0.22
N LEU A 9 -4.27 -12.67 -0.17
CA LEU A 9 -3.03 -13.08 0.47
C LEU A 9 -1.93 -13.21 -0.57
N THR A 10 -0.69 -13.04 -0.15
CA THR A 10 0.48 -13.48 -0.92
C THR A 10 0.88 -14.87 -0.47
N VAL A 11 1.58 -15.63 -1.33
CA VAL A 11 2.11 -16.94 -0.96
C VAL A 11 2.93 -16.84 0.33
N SER A 12 2.81 -17.85 1.18
CA SER A 12 3.43 -17.96 2.53
C SER A 12 2.88 -17.00 3.58
N SER A 13 1.95 -16.10 3.25
CA SER A 13 1.33 -15.21 4.24
C SER A 13 0.23 -15.93 5.04
N GLN A 14 -0.08 -15.36 6.21
CA GLN A 14 -1.09 -15.90 7.11
C GLN A 14 -2.11 -14.84 7.50
N PHE A 15 -3.36 -15.24 7.64
CA PHE A 15 -4.45 -14.37 8.09
C PHE A 15 -5.28 -15.04 9.17
N ARG A 16 -5.66 -14.27 10.19
CA ARG A 16 -6.51 -14.75 11.29
C ARG A 16 -7.99 -14.52 10.99
N LEU A 17 -8.67 -15.58 10.55
CA LEU A 17 -10.11 -15.59 10.33
C LEU A 17 -10.85 -15.72 11.66
N ARG A 18 -11.85 -14.86 11.88
CA ARG A 18 -12.66 -14.84 13.11
C ARG A 18 -14.15 -14.88 12.80
N VAL A 19 -14.90 -15.61 13.64
CA VAL A 19 -16.37 -15.64 13.60
C VAL A 19 -16.91 -14.93 14.83
N TYR A 20 -17.77 -13.93 14.57
CA TYR A 20 -18.43 -13.13 15.60
C TYR A 20 -19.87 -13.58 15.84
N ASN A 21 -20.47 -13.12 16.94
CA ASN A 21 -21.86 -13.37 17.33
C ASN A 21 -22.16 -14.87 17.48
N LEU A 22 -21.27 -15.57 18.19
CA LEU A 22 -21.42 -16.99 18.52
C LEU A 22 -21.92 -17.16 19.96
N ASN A 23 -22.98 -17.95 20.13
CA ASN A 23 -23.48 -18.36 21.43
C ASN A 23 -22.51 -19.39 22.08
N LYS A 24 -22.53 -19.51 23.43
CA LYS A 24 -21.66 -20.44 24.19
C LYS A 24 -21.82 -21.90 23.77
N LYS A 25 -23.00 -22.31 23.26
CA LYS A 25 -23.32 -23.67 22.81
C LYS A 25 -22.96 -23.95 21.33
N MET A 26 -22.41 -22.98 20.61
CA MET A 26 -22.07 -23.12 19.18
C MET A 26 -20.62 -23.52 18.98
N ARG A 27 -20.37 -24.40 18.02
CA ARG A 27 -19.05 -24.81 17.52
C ARG A 27 -18.90 -24.37 16.06
N VAL A 28 -17.67 -24.09 15.65
CA VAL A 28 -17.34 -23.67 14.29
C VAL A 28 -16.35 -24.66 13.69
N THR A 29 -16.61 -25.09 12.48
CA THR A 29 -15.69 -25.89 11.67
C THR A 29 -15.38 -25.15 10.38
N TYR A 30 -14.20 -25.35 9.85
CA TYR A 30 -13.70 -24.71 8.65
C TYR A 30 -13.30 -25.78 7.65
N THR A 31 -13.57 -25.54 6.38
CA THR A 31 -13.17 -26.40 5.27
C THR A 31 -12.68 -25.54 4.13
N SER A 32 -11.48 -25.81 3.63
CA SER A 32 -10.98 -25.24 2.40
C SER A 32 -11.44 -26.09 1.21
N SER A 33 -11.84 -25.46 0.12
CA SER A 33 -12.14 -26.15 -1.13
C SER A 33 -10.88 -26.70 -1.80
N ASP A 34 -9.74 -26.05 -1.54
CA ASP A 34 -8.41 -26.50 -1.99
C ASP A 34 -7.32 -26.13 -0.97
N LYS A 35 -6.84 -27.14 -0.25
CA LYS A 35 -5.78 -26.99 0.75
C LYS A 35 -4.40 -26.70 0.15
N LYS A 36 -4.19 -27.04 -1.12
CA LYS A 36 -2.94 -26.72 -1.81
C LYS A 36 -2.82 -25.22 -2.03
N ILE A 37 -3.94 -24.52 -2.25
CA ILE A 37 -3.97 -23.05 -2.40
C ILE A 37 -3.96 -22.37 -1.03
N ALA A 38 -4.90 -22.74 -0.15
CA ALA A 38 -4.91 -22.21 1.22
C ALA A 38 -5.41 -23.26 2.22
N ASP A 39 -4.63 -23.48 3.28
CA ASP A 39 -4.98 -24.38 4.38
C ASP A 39 -5.46 -23.61 5.61
N ILE A 40 -6.15 -24.33 6.50
CA ILE A 40 -6.74 -23.75 7.71
C ILE A 40 -6.35 -24.52 8.95
N THR A 41 -5.74 -23.83 9.89
CA THR A 41 -5.42 -24.36 11.20
C THR A 41 -6.32 -23.75 12.28
N VAL A 42 -6.95 -24.59 13.09
CA VAL A 42 -7.85 -24.17 14.18
C VAL A 42 -7.19 -24.43 15.53
N LYS A 43 -6.72 -23.39 16.21
CA LYS A 43 -6.06 -23.50 17.52
C LYS A 43 -7.01 -23.32 18.73
N ALA A 44 -8.27 -22.93 18.52
CA ALA A 44 -9.20 -22.58 19.61
C ALA A 44 -10.22 -23.68 19.89
N LYS A 45 -10.46 -24.02 21.18
CA LYS A 45 -11.39 -25.11 21.63
C LYS A 45 -12.81 -25.05 21.05
N LYS A 46 -13.32 -23.93 20.60
CA LYS A 46 -14.66 -23.77 19.99
C LYS A 46 -14.62 -23.33 18.52
N GLY A 47 -13.43 -23.29 17.91
CA GLY A 47 -13.27 -22.90 16.52
C GLY A 47 -13.59 -21.42 16.18
N LYS A 48 -13.64 -20.53 17.19
CA LYS A 48 -13.97 -19.11 16.95
C LYS A 48 -12.94 -18.34 16.13
N LYS A 49 -11.69 -18.84 16.12
CA LYS A 49 -10.54 -18.27 15.42
C LYS A 49 -9.84 -19.39 14.67
N ALA A 50 -9.47 -19.12 13.44
CA ALA A 50 -8.67 -20.01 12.61
C ALA A 50 -7.58 -19.19 11.91
N THR A 51 -6.44 -19.82 11.64
CA THR A 51 -5.38 -19.22 10.83
C THR A 51 -5.48 -19.81 9.43
N VAL A 52 -5.62 -18.96 8.44
CA VAL A 52 -5.54 -19.30 7.02
C VAL A 52 -4.09 -19.09 6.61
N THR A 53 -3.48 -20.11 6.02
CA THR A 53 -2.12 -20.07 5.47
C THR A 53 -2.20 -20.21 3.97
N ALA A 54 -1.63 -19.25 3.25
CA ALA A 54 -1.56 -19.26 1.79
C ALA A 54 -0.36 -20.11 1.34
N ASN A 55 -0.60 -21.19 0.60
CA ASN A 55 0.43 -22.15 0.21
C ASN A 55 0.86 -21.98 -1.25
N SER A 56 -0.09 -21.79 -2.17
CA SER A 56 0.19 -21.62 -3.61
C SER A 56 -0.77 -20.61 -4.25
N VAL A 57 -0.35 -20.06 -5.39
CA VAL A 57 -1.14 -19.12 -6.18
C VAL A 57 -2.43 -19.77 -6.65
N GLY A 58 -3.55 -19.05 -6.54
CA GLY A 58 -4.86 -19.52 -6.97
C GLY A 58 -6.01 -18.91 -6.20
N VAL A 59 -7.19 -19.44 -6.42
CA VAL A 59 -8.42 -19.02 -5.74
C VAL A 59 -9.09 -20.24 -5.11
N CYS A 60 -9.42 -20.14 -3.83
CA CYS A 60 -10.21 -21.16 -3.13
C CYS A 60 -11.29 -20.52 -2.26
N ASN A 61 -12.24 -21.32 -1.83
CA ASN A 61 -13.29 -20.90 -0.92
C ASN A 61 -13.14 -21.60 0.42
N ILE A 62 -13.18 -20.82 1.49
CA ILE A 62 -13.25 -21.31 2.85
C ILE A 62 -14.69 -21.31 3.30
N THR A 63 -15.24 -22.50 3.51
CA THR A 63 -16.57 -22.68 4.09
C THR A 63 -16.46 -22.78 5.60
N VAL A 64 -17.16 -21.90 6.29
CA VAL A 64 -17.25 -21.86 7.74
C VAL A 64 -18.63 -22.34 8.18
N THR A 65 -18.68 -23.48 8.82
CA THR A 65 -19.93 -24.10 9.28
C THR A 65 -20.09 -23.90 10.77
N VAL A 66 -21.17 -23.22 11.16
CA VAL A 66 -21.56 -23.02 12.57
C VAL A 66 -22.60 -24.08 12.95
N LYS A 67 -22.30 -24.88 13.98
CA LYS A 67 -23.17 -25.95 14.49
C LYS A 67 -23.60 -25.71 15.93
N ARG A 68 -24.81 -26.10 16.25
CA ARG A 68 -25.35 -26.21 17.63
C ARG A 68 -25.73 -27.67 17.87
N GLY A 69 -24.90 -28.37 18.65
CA GLY A 69 -24.97 -29.84 18.72
C GLY A 69 -24.73 -30.46 17.35
N LYS A 70 -25.62 -31.33 16.90
CA LYS A 70 -25.55 -31.98 15.58
C LYS A 70 -26.12 -31.11 14.44
N LYS A 71 -26.92 -30.07 14.75
CA LYS A 71 -27.62 -29.23 13.75
C LYS A 71 -26.71 -28.11 13.22
N THR A 72 -26.63 -27.97 11.89
CA THR A 72 -26.01 -26.80 11.25
C THR A 72 -26.93 -25.61 11.35
N VAL A 73 -26.44 -24.52 11.95
CA VAL A 73 -27.20 -23.28 12.15
C VAL A 73 -26.93 -22.29 11.01
N ARG A 74 -25.67 -22.23 10.55
CA ARG A 74 -25.25 -21.27 9.50
C ARG A 74 -24.01 -21.78 8.77
N ARG A 75 -23.96 -21.49 7.48
CA ARG A 75 -22.76 -21.59 6.64
C ARG A 75 -22.38 -20.20 6.18
N LEU A 76 -21.07 -19.90 6.22
CA LEU A 76 -20.49 -18.64 5.78
C LEU A 76 -19.33 -18.97 4.85
N ASN A 77 -19.17 -18.23 3.78
CA ASN A 77 -18.10 -18.43 2.81
C ASN A 77 -17.13 -17.25 2.85
N CYS A 78 -15.86 -17.54 2.66
CA CYS A 78 -14.81 -16.56 2.46
C CYS A 78 -14.02 -16.96 1.20
N LYS A 79 -14.05 -16.11 0.19
CA LYS A 79 -13.22 -16.26 -1.01
C LYS A 79 -11.79 -15.87 -0.65
N VAL A 80 -10.84 -16.76 -0.90
CA VAL A 80 -9.41 -16.51 -0.70
C VAL A 80 -8.74 -16.49 -2.06
N THR A 81 -8.10 -15.38 -2.37
CA THR A 81 -7.26 -15.21 -3.56
C THR A 81 -5.82 -15.13 -3.10
N VAL A 82 -5.00 -16.05 -3.56
CA VAL A 82 -3.56 -16.07 -3.28
C VAL A 82 -2.81 -15.62 -4.52
N THR A 83 -2.03 -14.56 -4.38
CA THR A 83 -1.19 -14.00 -5.44
C THR A 83 0.29 -14.29 -5.17
N PRO A 84 1.16 -14.29 -6.19
CA PRO A 84 2.59 -14.44 -5.97
C PRO A 84 3.12 -13.26 -5.17
N SER A 85 4.15 -13.51 -4.35
CA SER A 85 4.91 -12.44 -3.73
C SER A 85 5.66 -11.64 -4.78
N ALA A 86 5.83 -10.35 -4.54
CA ALA A 86 6.64 -9.51 -5.41
C ALA A 86 8.13 -9.88 -5.26
N VAL A 87 8.83 -10.05 -6.38
CA VAL A 87 10.27 -10.39 -6.39
C VAL A 87 11.15 -9.24 -6.84
N CYS A 88 10.55 -8.19 -7.42
CA CYS A 88 11.29 -7.04 -7.92
C CYS A 88 10.43 -5.79 -7.88
N VAL A 89 11.03 -4.68 -7.46
CA VAL A 89 10.46 -3.33 -7.54
C VAL A 89 11.43 -2.42 -8.31
N LYS A 90 10.93 -1.59 -9.21
CA LYS A 90 11.73 -0.62 -9.96
C LYS A 90 10.93 0.65 -10.20
N PHE A 91 11.57 1.81 -10.12
CA PHE A 91 11.01 3.05 -10.65
C PHE A 91 11.30 3.17 -12.15
N ILE A 92 10.30 3.55 -12.93
CA ILE A 92 10.45 3.90 -14.35
C ILE A 92 11.32 5.15 -14.46
N LYS A 93 10.97 6.18 -13.66
CA LYS A 93 11.75 7.42 -13.54
C LYS A 93 12.65 7.31 -12.31
N LYS A 94 13.96 7.19 -12.54
CA LYS A 94 14.96 7.16 -11.46
C LYS A 94 15.34 8.56 -10.94
N LYS A 95 14.95 9.60 -11.66
CA LYS A 95 15.20 11.01 -11.32
C LYS A 95 13.91 11.80 -11.55
N VAL A 96 13.53 12.61 -10.59
CA VAL A 96 12.38 13.53 -10.66
C VAL A 96 12.89 14.92 -10.30
N ARG A 97 12.41 15.94 -11.02
CA ARG A 97 12.69 17.35 -10.73
C ARG A 97 11.37 18.01 -10.40
N LEU A 98 11.33 18.71 -9.28
CA LEU A 98 10.16 19.43 -8.78
C LEU A 98 10.58 20.82 -8.34
N THR A 99 9.65 21.75 -8.36
CA THR A 99 9.75 23.03 -7.66
C THR A 99 9.11 22.87 -6.28
N GLU A 100 9.54 23.64 -5.32
CA GLU A 100 8.94 23.70 -3.98
C GLU A 100 7.41 23.81 -4.04
N GLY A 101 6.70 23.07 -3.19
CA GLY A 101 5.24 22.98 -3.19
C GLY A 101 4.64 22.02 -4.22
N GLN A 102 5.39 21.58 -5.23
CA GLN A 102 4.88 20.65 -6.23
C GLN A 102 4.77 19.22 -5.70
N SER A 103 3.78 18.50 -6.22
CA SER A 103 3.57 17.09 -5.89
C SER A 103 3.69 16.22 -7.14
N PHE A 104 4.19 14.98 -6.96
CA PHE A 104 4.37 14.01 -8.02
C PHE A 104 4.04 12.60 -7.51
N LEU A 105 3.25 11.84 -8.28
CA LEU A 105 2.94 10.46 -7.93
C LEU A 105 4.03 9.51 -8.44
N LEU A 106 4.76 8.89 -7.51
CA LEU A 106 5.72 7.84 -7.81
C LEU A 106 5.00 6.52 -8.03
N THR A 107 5.12 5.96 -9.23
CA THR A 107 4.52 4.67 -9.61
C THR A 107 5.63 3.63 -9.84
N PRO A 108 5.97 2.81 -8.85
CA PRO A 108 6.93 1.73 -9.04
C PRO A 108 6.30 0.60 -9.84
N VAL A 109 7.10 -0.06 -10.67
CA VAL A 109 6.74 -1.30 -11.35
C VAL A 109 7.17 -2.46 -10.47
N ILE A 110 6.20 -3.31 -10.12
CA ILE A 110 6.40 -4.51 -9.32
C ILE A 110 6.29 -5.73 -10.21
N LYS A 111 7.18 -6.69 -10.03
CA LYS A 111 7.11 -7.98 -10.76
C LYS A 111 7.04 -9.15 -9.78
N PRO A 112 6.27 -10.20 -10.10
CA PRO A 112 5.36 -10.27 -11.25
C PRO A 112 4.20 -9.26 -11.11
N ASN A 113 3.66 -8.79 -12.24
CA ASN A 113 2.55 -7.83 -12.29
C ASN A 113 1.23 -8.36 -11.70
N THR A 114 1.18 -9.66 -11.42
CA THR A 114 0.07 -10.34 -10.72
C THR A 114 0.18 -10.25 -9.20
N SER A 115 1.29 -9.71 -8.67
CA SER A 115 1.43 -9.46 -7.23
C SER A 115 0.58 -8.26 -6.81
N ASN A 116 -0.12 -8.40 -5.68
CA ASN A 116 -0.90 -7.31 -5.05
C ASN A 116 -0.12 -6.64 -3.91
N GLU A 117 1.18 -6.89 -3.81
CA GLU A 117 2.01 -6.29 -2.78
C GLU A 117 2.17 -4.79 -3.03
N GLN A 118 2.02 -4.00 -1.97
CA GLN A 118 2.29 -2.56 -1.99
C GLN A 118 3.67 -2.32 -1.38
N PRO A 119 4.55 -1.57 -2.04
CA PRO A 119 5.84 -1.23 -1.48
C PRO A 119 5.68 -0.21 -0.36
N LEU A 120 6.54 -0.26 0.63
CA LEU A 120 6.69 0.78 1.63
C LEU A 120 7.57 1.89 1.05
N PHE A 121 7.06 3.13 1.08
CA PHE A 121 7.82 4.30 0.67
C PHE A 121 8.45 4.98 1.86
N ASP A 122 9.68 5.44 1.67
CA ASP A 122 10.45 6.18 2.65
C ASP A 122 11.29 7.28 1.98
N SER A 123 11.45 8.40 2.66
CA SER A 123 12.31 9.52 2.24
C SER A 123 13.54 9.58 3.12
N ASP A 124 14.73 9.72 2.53
CA ASP A 124 15.97 9.91 3.28
C ASP A 124 15.99 11.24 4.03
N ASP A 125 15.21 12.23 3.53
CA ASP A 125 15.03 13.54 4.16
C ASP A 125 13.64 14.10 3.87
N PRO A 126 12.68 13.93 4.80
CA PRO A 126 11.32 14.41 4.63
C PRO A 126 11.19 15.95 4.63
N GLU A 127 12.22 16.69 5.12
CA GLU A 127 12.23 18.15 5.09
C GLU A 127 12.51 18.69 3.69
N ILE A 128 13.24 17.94 2.84
CA ILE A 128 13.44 18.28 1.43
C ILE A 128 12.24 17.80 0.59
N ALA A 129 11.86 16.53 0.76
CA ALA A 129 10.66 16.00 0.13
C ALA A 129 10.03 14.87 0.93
N SER A 130 8.75 14.97 1.21
CA SER A 130 7.97 13.95 1.90
C SER A 130 7.27 13.01 0.93
N VAL A 131 7.03 11.76 1.35
CA VAL A 131 6.30 10.77 0.55
C VAL A 131 5.25 10.07 1.38
N THR A 132 4.05 9.90 0.83
CA THR A 132 2.98 9.16 1.48
C THR A 132 3.11 7.66 1.23
N SER A 133 2.39 6.84 2.01
CA SER A 133 2.30 5.39 1.82
C SER A 133 1.76 4.97 0.44
N ARG A 134 1.13 5.87 -0.31
CA ARG A 134 0.64 5.65 -1.68
C ARG A 134 1.61 6.12 -2.76
N GLY A 135 2.80 6.63 -2.37
CA GLY A 135 3.80 7.12 -3.30
C GLY A 135 3.57 8.56 -3.78
N LEU A 136 2.66 9.32 -3.16
CA LEU A 136 2.53 10.75 -3.45
C LEU A 136 3.70 11.48 -2.78
N LEU A 137 4.58 12.02 -3.61
CA LEU A 137 5.73 12.82 -3.25
C LEU A 137 5.32 14.28 -3.22
N THR A 138 5.75 15.03 -2.21
CA THR A 138 5.58 16.50 -2.09
C THR A 138 6.94 17.13 -1.84
N ALA A 139 7.32 18.06 -2.69
CA ALA A 139 8.52 18.87 -2.54
C ALA A 139 8.30 19.92 -1.43
N VAL A 140 9.17 19.96 -0.43
CA VAL A 140 9.03 20.83 0.76
C VAL A 140 10.03 21.94 0.74
N ASN A 141 11.33 21.65 0.63
CA ASN A 141 12.41 22.63 0.56
C ASN A 141 13.39 22.31 -0.58
N PRO A 142 14.12 23.30 -1.10
CA PRO A 142 15.16 23.08 -2.11
C PRO A 142 16.24 22.10 -1.63
N GLY A 143 16.64 21.18 -2.52
CA GLY A 143 17.66 20.19 -2.19
C GLY A 143 17.59 18.94 -3.06
N ILE A 144 18.36 17.93 -2.66
CA ILE A 144 18.43 16.63 -3.33
C ILE A 144 18.17 15.55 -2.30
N VAL A 145 17.18 14.71 -2.55
CA VAL A 145 16.81 13.61 -1.65
C VAL A 145 16.56 12.32 -2.42
N LYS A 146 16.74 11.19 -1.76
CA LYS A 146 16.42 9.87 -2.31
C LYS A 146 15.13 9.35 -1.67
N ILE A 147 14.22 8.90 -2.52
CA ILE A 147 13.01 8.22 -2.10
C ILE A 147 13.18 6.73 -2.39
N ARG A 148 12.90 5.90 -1.39
CA ARG A 148 12.97 4.44 -1.48
C ARG A 148 11.59 3.84 -1.55
N ALA A 149 11.46 2.77 -2.32
CA ALA A 149 10.30 1.89 -2.31
C ALA A 149 10.79 0.48 -1.98
N THR A 150 10.33 -0.08 -0.86
CA THR A 150 10.80 -1.38 -0.33
C THR A 150 9.66 -2.39 -0.34
N LEU A 151 9.91 -3.59 -0.90
CA LEU A 151 9.01 -4.73 -0.79
C LEU A 151 9.24 -5.43 0.54
N LEU A 152 8.21 -5.51 1.38
CA LEU A 152 8.32 -6.13 2.71
C LEU A 152 8.53 -7.64 2.64
N SER A 153 8.04 -8.31 1.59
CA SER A 153 8.16 -9.76 1.45
C SER A 153 9.58 -10.23 1.12
N THR A 154 10.36 -9.42 0.40
CA THR A 154 11.68 -9.80 -0.11
C THR A 154 12.80 -8.87 0.30
N GLY A 155 12.49 -7.70 0.88
CA GLY A 155 13.46 -6.66 1.20
C GLY A 155 14.03 -5.93 -0.04
N GLN A 156 13.53 -6.22 -1.24
CA GLN A 156 13.97 -5.56 -2.46
C GLN A 156 13.61 -4.08 -2.45
N THR A 157 14.55 -3.23 -2.86
CA THR A 157 14.39 -1.78 -2.86
C THR A 157 14.58 -1.18 -4.24
N ALA A 158 13.83 -0.12 -4.53
CA ALA A 158 14.06 0.78 -5.65
C ALA A 158 14.31 2.20 -5.12
N VAL A 159 15.19 2.95 -5.78
CA VAL A 159 15.56 4.31 -5.38
C VAL A 159 15.23 5.28 -6.52
N CYS A 160 14.61 6.40 -6.16
CA CYS A 160 14.39 7.55 -7.04
C CYS A 160 15.06 8.78 -6.41
N THR A 161 15.89 9.48 -7.18
CA THR A 161 16.51 10.74 -6.74
C THR A 161 15.61 11.91 -7.13
N VAL A 162 15.25 12.72 -6.16
CA VAL A 162 14.40 13.91 -6.31
C VAL A 162 15.27 15.15 -6.18
N TYR A 163 15.12 16.05 -7.12
CA TYR A 163 15.76 17.36 -7.13
C TYR A 163 14.67 18.40 -6.94
N VAL A 164 14.69 19.11 -5.82
CA VAL A 164 13.78 20.21 -5.52
C VAL A 164 14.49 21.53 -5.76
N ARG A 165 13.87 22.42 -6.53
CA ARG A 165 14.33 23.79 -6.78
C ARG A 165 13.45 24.78 -6.04
N GLU A 166 13.99 25.95 -5.77
CA GLU A 166 13.20 27.09 -5.30
C GLU A 166 12.11 27.46 -6.32
N ASP A 167 11.02 28.00 -5.83
CA ASP A 167 9.99 28.59 -6.71
C ASP A 167 10.37 30.06 -7.00
N ASP A 168 10.94 30.30 -8.17
CA ASP A 168 11.33 31.63 -8.64
C ASP A 168 10.13 32.58 -8.87
N SER A 169 8.89 32.13 -8.62
CA SER A 169 7.69 32.93 -8.85
C SER A 169 7.56 34.16 -7.91
N SER A 170 8.34 34.21 -6.83
CA SER A 170 8.38 35.37 -5.92
C SER A 170 9.39 36.46 -6.32
N ALA A 171 10.22 36.25 -7.35
CA ALA A 171 11.29 37.18 -7.75
C ALA A 171 10.86 38.25 -8.75
N THR A 172 9.56 38.41 -9.07
CA THR A 172 9.12 39.40 -10.06
C THR A 172 8.25 40.48 -9.44
N ALA A 173 8.86 41.32 -8.60
CA ALA A 173 8.38 42.68 -8.32
C ALA A 173 9.57 43.61 -8.04
N ALA A 174 10.46 43.73 -9.00
CA ALA A 174 11.32 44.94 -9.02
C ALA A 174 10.42 46.12 -9.37
N PRO A 175 10.35 47.19 -8.53
CA PRO A 175 9.57 48.37 -8.89
C PRO A 175 10.19 49.01 -10.12
N PHE A 176 9.38 49.26 -11.15
CA PHE A 176 9.78 50.05 -12.33
C PHE A 176 10.40 51.36 -11.86
N PRO A 177 11.58 51.76 -12.34
CA PRO A 177 12.13 53.07 -12.04
C PRO A 177 11.20 54.13 -12.61
N ALA A 178 10.75 55.05 -11.76
CA ALA A 178 9.88 56.14 -12.12
C ALA A 178 10.52 56.94 -13.29
N ALA A 179 9.73 57.18 -14.32
CA ALA A 179 10.13 57.96 -15.49
C ALA A 179 10.58 59.39 -15.06
N ARG A 180 11.82 59.69 -15.35
CA ARG A 180 12.40 61.04 -15.17
C ARG A 180 11.67 62.00 -16.14
N SER A 181 10.85 62.89 -15.57
CA SER A 181 10.24 63.97 -16.35
C SER A 181 11.34 64.92 -16.82
N GLN A 182 11.54 64.96 -18.12
CA GLN A 182 12.38 66.00 -18.75
C GLN A 182 11.63 67.32 -18.73
N LYS A 183 12.15 68.23 -17.92
CA LYS A 183 11.78 69.63 -17.91
C LYS A 183 12.34 70.28 -19.19
N LYS A 184 11.48 70.65 -20.12
CA LYS A 184 11.80 71.45 -21.28
C LYS A 184 12.14 72.90 -20.80
N ALA A 185 13.37 73.34 -20.99
CA ALA A 185 13.75 74.74 -20.89
C ALA A 185 13.40 75.43 -22.21
N GLN A 186 12.58 76.46 -22.12
CA GLN A 186 12.42 77.47 -23.15
C GLN A 186 13.17 78.70 -22.73
N ALA A 187 14.02 79.19 -23.60
CA ALA A 187 14.32 80.58 -23.81
C ALA A 187 14.66 80.79 -25.27
#